data_b896cda1885ce0aba35a485c2056e7cc
#
_entry.id   b896cda1885ce0aba35a485c2056e7cc
#
_cell.length_a   1.000
_cell.length_b   1.000
_cell.length_c   1.000
_cell.angle_alpha   90.00
_cell.angle_beta   90.00
_cell.angle_gamma   90.00
#
_symmetry.space_group_name_H-M   'P 1'
#
loop_
_entity.id
_entity.type
_entity.pdbx_description
1 polymer ?
#
loop_
_entity_poly.entity_id
_entity_poly.type
_entity_poly.pdbx_seq_one_letter_code
_entity_poly.pdbx_strand_id
1 'polypeptide(L)'
;MVKAVEELQKGHSKSVHVAEWSKRDGLLHFRGKIYVPGSPELQSWIVSQHHDTKVAGHAGWWKPLELVACNYWWPQMSGYIGQYMKTCDLCLWTKAQHHPPIRELTLLPVLEFCWDTISVDFIVELPESHGYDAVMNVVD
;
A
#
# COMPACT_ATOMS: atom_id res chain seq x y z
N MET A 1 -4.02 -29.92 -1.80
CA MET A 1 -5.19 -29.05 -2.10
C MET A 1 -6.54 -29.75 -2.02
N VAL A 2 -6.67 -31.03 -2.39
CA VAL A 2 -7.94 -31.77 -2.32
C VAL A 2 -8.45 -31.97 -0.88
N LYS A 3 -7.56 -32.16 0.10
CA LYS A 3 -7.90 -32.39 1.51
C LYS A 3 -8.55 -31.18 2.20
N ALA A 4 -8.22 -29.96 1.82
CA ALA A 4 -8.80 -28.74 2.42
C ALA A 4 -10.29 -28.54 2.04
N VAL A 5 -10.71 -29.03 0.88
CA VAL A 5 -12.10 -28.95 0.43
C VAL A 5 -12.97 -29.99 1.18
N GLU A 6 -12.39 -31.14 1.49
CA GLU A 6 -13.08 -32.19 2.27
C GLU A 6 -13.21 -31.81 3.74
N GLU A 7 -12.25 -31.07 4.30
CA GLU A 7 -12.33 -30.55 5.68
C GLU A 7 -13.38 -29.44 5.83
N LEU A 8 -13.54 -28.58 4.83
CA LEU A 8 -14.60 -27.56 4.81
C LEU A 8 -16.02 -28.18 4.71
N GLN A 9 -16.13 -29.37 4.13
CA GLN A 9 -17.41 -30.10 4.09
C GLN A 9 -17.71 -30.85 5.39
N LYS A 10 -16.72 -31.14 6.23
CA LYS A 10 -16.88 -31.87 7.52
C LYS A 10 -17.03 -30.95 8.74
N GLY A 11 -16.75 -29.66 8.61
CA GLY A 11 -16.85 -28.70 9.70
C GLY A 11 -18.30 -28.27 9.96
N HIS A 12 -18.94 -28.86 10.94
CA HIS A 12 -20.19 -28.42 11.54
C HIS A 12 -20.02 -26.99 12.08
N SER A 13 -20.35 -25.98 11.31
CA SER A 13 -20.71 -24.66 11.86
C SER A 13 -21.57 -23.89 10.89
N LYS A 14 -22.83 -23.72 11.29
CA LYS A 14 -23.82 -22.71 10.89
C LYS A 14 -23.86 -22.33 9.40
N SER A 15 -24.80 -22.94 8.70
CA SER A 15 -25.62 -22.34 7.62
C SER A 15 -25.09 -21.06 6.98
N VAL A 16 -24.04 -21.12 6.22
CA VAL A 16 -23.69 -20.02 5.31
C VAL A 16 -23.33 -20.64 3.96
N HIS A 17 -24.35 -20.75 3.11
CA HIS A 17 -24.23 -20.70 1.65
C HIS A 17 -23.31 -21.73 0.95
N VAL A 18 -23.48 -23.01 1.22
CA VAL A 18 -22.93 -24.08 0.37
C VAL A 18 -23.36 -23.90 -1.10
N ALA A 19 -24.51 -23.27 -1.33
CA ALA A 19 -25.05 -22.97 -2.66
C ALA A 19 -24.19 -21.93 -3.45
N GLU A 20 -23.33 -21.17 -2.78
CA GLU A 20 -22.50 -20.15 -3.44
C GLU A 20 -21.15 -20.69 -3.94
N TRP A 21 -20.79 -21.91 -3.54
CA TRP A 21 -19.55 -22.57 -3.93
C TRP A 21 -19.78 -23.57 -5.04
N SER A 22 -18.96 -23.51 -6.08
CA SER A 22 -18.97 -24.46 -7.19
C SER A 22 -17.54 -24.88 -7.55
N LYS A 23 -17.39 -26.11 -8.03
CA LYS A 23 -16.11 -26.62 -8.54
C LYS A 23 -16.22 -26.75 -10.06
N ARG A 24 -15.34 -26.06 -10.80
CA ARG A 24 -15.24 -26.12 -12.26
C ARG A 24 -13.77 -26.24 -12.65
N ASP A 25 -13.44 -27.10 -13.56
CA ASP A 25 -12.08 -27.28 -14.11
C ASP A 25 -10.99 -27.46 -13.04
N GLY A 26 -11.32 -28.12 -11.93
CA GLY A 26 -10.40 -28.32 -10.81
C GLY A 26 -10.23 -27.09 -9.89
N LEU A 27 -10.85 -25.97 -10.23
CA LEU A 27 -10.80 -24.73 -9.43
C LEU A 27 -12.07 -24.57 -8.59
N LEU A 28 -11.90 -23.99 -7.41
CA LEU A 28 -13.00 -23.63 -6.53
C LEU A 28 -13.48 -22.24 -6.89
N HIS A 29 -14.79 -22.09 -7.04
CA HIS A 29 -15.43 -20.81 -7.34
C HIS A 29 -16.37 -20.42 -6.21
N PHE A 30 -16.35 -19.16 -5.87
CA PHE A 30 -17.31 -18.51 -4.97
C PHE A 30 -18.12 -17.48 -5.73
N ARG A 31 -19.44 -17.66 -5.79
CA ARG A 31 -20.33 -16.78 -6.58
C ARG A 31 -19.87 -16.59 -8.03
N GLY A 32 -19.38 -17.65 -8.66
CA GLY A 32 -18.91 -17.63 -10.04
C GLY A 32 -17.50 -17.05 -10.25
N LYS A 33 -16.81 -16.61 -9.18
CA LYS A 33 -15.44 -16.08 -9.23
C LYS A 33 -14.46 -17.11 -8.71
N ILE A 34 -13.25 -17.13 -9.26
CA ILE A 34 -12.20 -18.06 -8.84
C ILE A 34 -11.78 -17.74 -7.41
N TYR A 35 -11.87 -18.72 -6.53
CA TYR A 35 -11.37 -18.59 -5.17
C TYR A 35 -9.84 -18.66 -5.14
N VAL A 36 -9.22 -17.63 -4.58
CA VAL A 36 -7.76 -17.58 -4.38
C VAL A 36 -7.45 -17.94 -2.93
N PRO A 37 -6.67 -19.00 -2.67
CA PRO A 37 -6.28 -19.37 -1.32
C PRO A 37 -5.42 -18.29 -0.67
N GLY A 38 -5.27 -18.36 0.66
CA GLY A 38 -4.50 -17.41 1.46
C GLY A 38 -2.98 -17.50 1.23
N SER A 39 -2.53 -17.55 -0.03
CA SER A 39 -1.13 -17.48 -0.43
C SER A 39 -0.77 -16.03 -0.76
N PRO A 40 0.06 -15.37 0.05
CA PRO A 40 0.45 -13.97 -0.18
C PRO A 40 1.12 -13.77 -1.54
N GLU A 41 1.92 -14.75 -1.98
CA GLU A 41 2.62 -14.69 -3.27
C GLU A 41 1.64 -14.66 -4.45
N LEU A 42 0.64 -15.56 -4.44
CA LEU A 42 -0.36 -15.63 -5.50
C LEU A 42 -1.26 -14.39 -5.51
N GLN A 43 -1.70 -13.94 -4.33
CA GLN A 43 -2.51 -12.73 -4.19
C GLN A 43 -1.76 -11.50 -4.67
N SER A 44 -0.49 -11.35 -4.26
CA SER A 44 0.39 -10.27 -4.71
C SER A 44 0.59 -10.30 -6.22
N TRP A 45 0.85 -11.47 -6.79
CA TRP A 45 0.99 -11.62 -8.24
C TRP A 45 -0.27 -11.21 -9.00
N ILE A 46 -1.45 -11.63 -8.55
CA ILE A 46 -2.72 -11.22 -9.16
C ILE A 46 -2.88 -9.70 -9.12
N VAL A 47 -2.62 -9.08 -7.96
CA VAL A 47 -2.76 -7.62 -7.82
C VAL A 47 -1.76 -6.90 -8.70
N SER A 48 -0.50 -7.36 -8.76
CA SER A 48 0.53 -6.74 -9.61
C SER A 48 0.15 -6.74 -11.10
N GLN A 49 -0.47 -7.82 -11.58
CA GLN A 49 -0.95 -7.88 -12.98
C GLN A 49 -2.03 -6.84 -13.28
N HIS A 50 -2.79 -6.41 -12.27
CA HIS A 50 -3.89 -5.45 -12.43
C HIS A 50 -3.54 -4.04 -11.94
N HIS A 51 -2.33 -3.82 -11.44
CA HIS A 51 -1.87 -2.53 -10.94
C HIS A 51 -0.55 -2.07 -11.57
N ASP A 52 0.49 -2.94 -11.57
CA ASP A 52 1.86 -2.54 -11.92
C ASP A 52 2.16 -2.63 -13.42
N THR A 53 1.30 -3.29 -14.19
CA THR A 53 1.51 -3.41 -15.64
C THR A 53 1.31 -2.07 -16.33
N LYS A 54 2.01 -1.86 -17.45
CA LYS A 54 1.87 -0.65 -18.27
C LYS A 54 0.42 -0.38 -18.71
N VAL A 55 -0.36 -1.44 -18.94
CA VAL A 55 -1.78 -1.34 -19.32
C VAL A 55 -2.63 -0.88 -18.13
N ALA A 56 -2.35 -1.36 -16.94
CA ALA A 56 -3.05 -0.97 -15.72
C ALA A 56 -2.69 0.46 -15.26
N GLY A 57 -1.45 0.91 -15.58
CA GLY A 57 -1.02 2.30 -15.44
C GLY A 57 -1.07 2.83 -14.01
N HIS A 58 -0.88 1.97 -13.01
CA HIS A 58 -0.94 2.35 -11.58
C HIS A 58 -2.23 3.11 -11.22
N ALA A 59 -3.37 2.65 -11.73
CA ALA A 59 -4.68 3.28 -11.47
C ALA A 59 -4.98 3.39 -9.97
N GLY A 60 -5.91 4.26 -9.60
CA GLY A 60 -6.37 4.42 -8.22
C GLY A 60 -7.01 3.15 -7.66
N TRP A 61 -7.20 3.09 -6.34
CA TRP A 61 -7.64 1.90 -5.59
C TRP A 61 -8.88 1.19 -6.16
N TRP A 62 -9.85 1.92 -6.65
CA TRP A 62 -11.09 1.35 -7.17
C TRP A 62 -10.88 0.49 -8.42
N LYS A 63 -10.01 0.92 -9.34
CA LYS A 63 -9.84 0.24 -10.62
C LYS A 63 -9.22 -1.14 -10.51
N PRO A 64 -8.09 -1.34 -9.81
CA PRO A 64 -7.55 -2.67 -9.54
C PRO A 64 -8.51 -3.56 -8.76
N LEU A 65 -9.22 -3.01 -7.77
CA LEU A 65 -10.22 -3.75 -7.02
C LEU A 65 -11.34 -4.27 -7.93
N GLU A 66 -11.88 -3.44 -8.80
CA GLU A 66 -12.91 -3.81 -9.76
C GLU A 66 -12.40 -4.91 -10.70
N LEU A 67 -11.25 -4.73 -11.31
CA LEU A 67 -10.66 -5.66 -12.27
C LEU A 67 -10.38 -7.04 -11.64
N VAL A 68 -9.80 -7.06 -10.45
CA VAL A 68 -9.56 -8.30 -9.72
C VAL A 68 -10.88 -8.95 -9.31
N ALA A 69 -11.83 -8.17 -8.80
CA ALA A 69 -13.12 -8.66 -8.35
C ALA A 69 -14.04 -9.18 -9.49
N CYS A 70 -13.76 -8.88 -10.75
CA CYS A 70 -14.46 -9.50 -11.86
C CYS A 70 -14.25 -11.01 -11.93
N ASN A 71 -13.03 -11.48 -11.68
CA ASN A 71 -12.63 -12.86 -11.92
C ASN A 71 -12.24 -13.63 -10.65
N TYR A 72 -11.76 -12.93 -9.62
CA TYR A 72 -11.19 -13.53 -8.42
C TYR A 72 -11.93 -13.11 -7.16
N TRP A 73 -11.82 -13.93 -6.15
CA TRP A 73 -12.34 -13.64 -4.82
C TRP A 73 -11.53 -14.32 -3.72
N TRP A 74 -11.25 -13.59 -2.65
CA TRP A 74 -10.73 -14.11 -1.38
C TRP A 74 -11.21 -13.24 -0.22
N PRO A 75 -11.22 -13.77 1.02
CA PRO A 75 -11.60 -12.99 2.20
C PRO A 75 -10.72 -11.75 2.37
N GLN A 76 -11.32 -10.61 2.72
CA GLN A 76 -10.62 -9.33 2.94
C GLN A 76 -9.85 -8.78 1.73
N MET A 77 -10.24 -9.19 0.51
CA MET A 77 -9.58 -8.79 -0.74
C MET A 77 -9.42 -7.27 -0.87
N SER A 78 -10.45 -6.50 -0.52
CA SER A 78 -10.40 -5.02 -0.62
C SER A 78 -9.34 -4.41 0.29
N GLY A 79 -9.22 -4.91 1.51
CA GLY A 79 -8.20 -4.50 2.47
C GLY A 79 -6.79 -4.84 1.98
N TYR A 80 -6.62 -6.05 1.45
CA TYR A 80 -5.35 -6.52 0.90
C TYR A 80 -4.88 -5.64 -0.28
N ILE A 81 -5.77 -5.40 -1.26
CA ILE A 81 -5.47 -4.54 -2.40
C ILE A 81 -5.15 -3.12 -1.94
N GLY A 82 -5.92 -2.59 -0.98
CA GLY A 82 -5.65 -1.28 -0.42
C GLY A 82 -4.28 -1.17 0.25
N GLN A 83 -3.87 -2.21 0.98
CA GLN A 83 -2.54 -2.27 1.60
C GLN A 83 -1.43 -2.35 0.55
N TYR A 84 -1.58 -3.21 -0.45
CA TYR A 84 -0.63 -3.34 -1.56
C TYR A 84 -0.38 -1.99 -2.23
N MET A 85 -1.43 -1.23 -2.51
CA MET A 85 -1.31 0.05 -3.19
C MET A 85 -0.66 1.15 -2.35
N LYS A 86 -0.82 1.09 -1.02
CA LYS A 86 -0.14 2.02 -0.10
C LYS A 86 1.37 1.82 -0.06
N THR A 87 1.84 0.63 -0.42
CA THR A 87 3.27 0.29 -0.46
C THR A 87 3.87 0.37 -1.86
N CYS A 88 3.10 0.76 -2.87
CA CYS A 88 3.60 0.91 -4.23
C CYS A 88 4.43 2.19 -4.36
N ASP A 89 5.74 2.05 -4.54
CA ASP A 89 6.68 3.18 -4.64
C ASP A 89 6.32 4.16 -5.74
N LEU A 90 5.99 3.65 -6.94
CA LEU A 90 5.62 4.52 -8.05
C LEU A 90 4.38 5.36 -7.74
N CYS A 91 3.36 4.77 -7.09
CA CYS A 91 2.18 5.50 -6.67
C CYS A 91 2.50 6.55 -5.61
N LEU A 92 3.40 6.24 -4.67
CA LEU A 92 3.81 7.16 -3.62
C LEU A 92 4.55 8.39 -4.18
N TRP A 93 5.36 8.17 -5.22
CA TRP A 93 6.17 9.23 -5.81
C TRP A 93 5.41 10.09 -6.84
N THR A 94 4.48 9.49 -7.58
CA THR A 94 3.85 10.18 -8.71
C THR A 94 2.47 10.74 -8.43
N LYS A 95 1.74 10.17 -7.45
CA LYS A 95 0.39 10.65 -7.13
C LYS A 95 0.42 11.79 -6.14
N ALA A 96 -0.35 12.83 -6.42
CA ALA A 96 -0.59 13.89 -5.46
C ALA A 96 -1.14 13.31 -4.14
N GLN A 97 -0.48 13.63 -3.06
CA GLN A 97 -0.96 13.23 -1.74
C GLN A 97 -2.07 14.19 -1.31
N HIS A 98 -3.17 13.63 -0.83
CA HIS A 98 -4.23 14.41 -0.21
C HIS A 98 -3.82 14.77 1.21
N HIS A 99 -2.96 15.77 1.33
CA HIS A 99 -2.67 16.36 2.64
C HIS A 99 -3.87 17.17 3.14
N PRO A 100 -4.07 17.25 4.45
CA PRO A 100 -4.92 18.28 5.01
C PRO A 100 -4.46 19.64 4.48
N PRO A 101 -5.37 20.63 4.34
CA PRO A 101 -4.98 21.97 3.93
C PRO A 101 -3.77 22.42 4.74
N ILE A 102 -2.77 22.97 4.06
CA ILE A 102 -1.61 23.57 4.72
C ILE A 102 -2.19 24.60 5.69
N ARG A 103 -1.84 24.49 6.96
CA ARG A 103 -2.25 25.47 7.95
C ARG A 103 -1.72 26.83 7.52
N GLU A 104 -2.49 27.86 7.81
CA GLU A 104 -2.02 29.23 7.65
C GLU A 104 -0.71 29.40 8.40
N LEU A 105 0.20 30.14 7.79
CA LEU A 105 1.48 30.44 8.41
C LEU A 105 1.25 31.10 9.77
N THR A 106 1.69 30.44 10.81
CA THR A 106 1.69 31.03 12.15
C THR A 106 2.99 31.83 12.27
N LEU A 107 2.85 33.12 12.56
CA LEU A 107 4.02 33.96 12.82
C LEU A 107 4.77 33.39 14.03
N LEU A 108 6.05 33.23 13.91
CA LEU A 108 6.90 32.90 15.04
C LEU A 108 6.91 34.09 16.01
N PRO A 109 6.98 33.83 17.32
CA PRO A 109 7.12 34.89 18.29
C PRO A 109 8.38 35.69 18.02
N VAL A 110 8.29 37.02 18.15
CA VAL A 110 9.46 37.86 18.06
C VAL A 110 10.31 37.63 19.32
N LEU A 111 11.58 37.30 19.12
CA LEU A 111 12.51 37.03 20.20
C LEU A 111 12.97 38.38 20.80
N GLU A 112 13.07 38.41 22.13
CA GLU A 112 13.41 39.65 22.86
C GLU A 112 14.92 39.81 23.04
N PHE A 113 15.66 38.70 23.06
CA PHE A 113 17.11 38.70 23.31
C PHE A 113 17.85 37.91 22.24
N CYS A 114 19.09 38.34 21.96
CA CYS A 114 20.04 37.58 21.13
C CYS A 114 20.34 36.24 21.80
N TRP A 115 20.46 35.19 20.98
CA TRP A 115 20.76 33.83 21.42
C TRP A 115 19.61 33.08 22.14
N ASP A 116 18.43 33.66 22.19
CA ASP A 116 17.26 32.96 22.71
C ASP A 116 16.87 31.75 21.84
N THR A 117 17.09 31.90 20.54
CA THR A 117 16.86 30.83 19.57
C THR A 117 17.88 30.89 18.47
N ILE A 118 18.53 29.77 18.17
CA ILE A 118 19.51 29.67 17.10
C ILE A 118 19.01 28.68 16.03
N SER A 119 19.35 29.02 14.78
CA SER A 119 19.18 28.10 13.65
C SER A 119 20.53 27.46 13.34
N VAL A 120 20.54 26.13 13.23
CA VAL A 120 21.73 25.34 12.89
C VAL A 120 21.49 24.62 11.58
N ASP A 121 22.41 24.79 10.64
CA ASP A 121 22.40 24.11 9.36
C ASP A 121 23.75 23.46 9.07
N PHE A 122 23.73 22.31 8.38
CA PHE A 122 24.94 21.58 7.98
C PHE A 122 25.01 21.51 6.47
N ILE A 123 26.10 22.01 5.91
CA ILE A 123 26.47 21.83 4.51
C ILE A 123 27.49 20.71 4.46
N VAL A 124 27.11 19.58 3.84
CA VAL A 124 27.94 18.37 3.74
C VAL A 124 28.41 18.13 2.30
N GLU A 125 29.31 17.16 2.13
CA GLU A 125 29.86 16.80 0.80
C GLU A 125 30.64 17.96 0.14
N LEU A 126 31.31 18.80 0.93
CA LEU A 126 32.21 19.82 0.42
C LEU A 126 33.58 19.20 0.04
N PRO A 127 34.34 19.83 -0.84
CA PRO A 127 35.73 19.43 -1.06
C PRO A 127 36.51 19.46 0.26
N GLU A 128 37.26 18.39 0.52
CA GLU A 128 38.04 18.24 1.75
C GLU A 128 39.04 19.43 1.93
N SER A 129 38.97 20.04 3.09
CA SER A 129 39.89 21.09 3.51
C SER A 129 40.34 20.84 4.94
N HIS A 130 41.64 20.68 5.14
CA HIS A 130 42.25 20.43 6.46
C HIS A 130 41.67 19.21 7.21
N GLY A 131 41.19 18.18 6.47
CA GLY A 131 40.58 16.98 7.04
C GLY A 131 39.10 17.10 7.35
N TYR A 132 38.42 18.15 6.90
CA TYR A 132 36.99 18.39 7.06
C TYR A 132 36.31 18.52 5.70
N ASP A 133 35.12 17.97 5.56
CA ASP A 133 34.29 17.96 4.37
C ASP A 133 32.88 18.57 4.60
N ALA A 134 32.66 19.11 5.77
CA ALA A 134 31.39 19.72 6.15
C ALA A 134 31.55 21.01 6.92
N VAL A 135 30.58 21.90 6.81
CA VAL A 135 30.50 23.17 7.53
C VAL A 135 29.20 23.22 8.31
N MET A 136 29.30 23.56 9.58
CA MET A 136 28.15 23.90 10.42
C MET A 136 27.94 25.41 10.39
N ASN A 137 26.76 25.84 10.00
CA ASN A 137 26.36 27.24 10.03
C ASN A 137 25.40 27.46 11.20
N VAL A 138 25.66 28.44 12.02
CA VAL A 138 24.84 28.84 13.17
C VAL A 138 24.42 30.28 12.98
N VAL A 139 23.12 30.51 13.01
CA VAL A 139 22.53 31.85 12.84
C VAL A 139 21.65 32.13 14.04
N ASP A 140 21.82 33.32 14.61
CA ASP A 140 20.98 33.85 15.66
C ASP A 140 19.76 34.57 15.09
#